data_8fe69d63ed7f324d8dc3d7ba2235aa04
#
_entry.id   8fe69d63ed7f324d8dc3d7ba2235aa04
#
_cell.length_a   1.000
_cell.length_b   1.000
_cell.length_c   1.000
_cell.angle_alpha   90.00
_cell.angle_beta   90.00
_cell.angle_gamma   90.00
#
_symmetry.space_group_name_H-M   'P 1'
#
loop_
_entity.id
_entity.type
_entity.pdbx_description
1 polymer ?
#
loop_
_entity_poly.entity_id
_entity_poly.type
_entity_poly.pdbx_seq_one_letter_code
_entity_poly.pdbx_strand_id
1 'polypeptide(L)'
;MVVNLKTKIHQITNQHMKKTPKKSFHTGTVKKTITIKASKNKVWRKISNIVGLATWVVDVKKTVYLSTKRKGVGAVRLITFEDGNKIEEHVVAWKNKEYFTYIATEGLPLRAYVATISIKTKSKKSVELTWQSYLNSKKMTEKQFLEFLVFMGAFYDSSLENLKVILEK
;
A
#
# COMPACT_ATOMS: atom_id res chain seq x y z
N MET A 1 -21.86 -9.87 -39.21
CA MET A 1 -22.55 -10.56 -38.11
C MET A 1 -21.99 -10.04 -36.79
N VAL A 2 -22.64 -9.07 -36.16
CA VAL A 2 -22.17 -8.43 -34.91
C VAL A 2 -22.60 -9.32 -33.75
N VAL A 3 -21.70 -10.08 -33.17
CA VAL A 3 -21.97 -10.88 -31.96
C VAL A 3 -22.19 -9.91 -30.82
N ASN A 4 -23.39 -9.89 -30.28
CA ASN A 4 -23.82 -9.00 -29.19
C ASN A 4 -22.93 -9.24 -27.93
N LEU A 5 -22.26 -8.19 -27.47
CA LEU A 5 -21.34 -8.21 -26.31
C LEU A 5 -21.99 -8.81 -25.05
N LYS A 6 -23.31 -8.57 -24.84
CA LYS A 6 -24.10 -9.17 -23.75
C LYS A 6 -24.13 -10.70 -23.81
N THR A 7 -24.29 -11.27 -25.03
CA THR A 7 -24.32 -12.73 -25.23
C THR A 7 -22.96 -13.35 -24.95
N LYS A 8 -21.87 -12.67 -25.33
CA LYS A 8 -20.49 -13.14 -25.09
C LYS A 8 -20.14 -13.09 -23.59
N ILE A 9 -20.54 -12.05 -22.88
CA ILE A 9 -20.36 -11.95 -21.42
C ILE A 9 -21.16 -13.05 -20.71
N HIS A 10 -22.40 -13.30 -21.11
CA HIS A 10 -23.24 -14.35 -20.52
C HIS A 10 -22.68 -15.77 -20.74
N GLN A 11 -22.12 -16.04 -21.91
CA GLN A 11 -21.44 -17.32 -22.20
C GLN A 11 -20.16 -17.51 -21.37
N ILE A 12 -19.35 -16.45 -21.21
CA ILE A 12 -18.13 -16.49 -20.38
C ILE A 12 -18.48 -16.71 -18.91
N THR A 13 -19.57 -16.07 -18.41
CA THR A 13 -20.01 -16.22 -17.01
C THR A 13 -20.54 -17.62 -16.72
N ASN A 14 -21.30 -18.22 -17.64
CA ASN A 14 -21.86 -19.57 -17.47
C ASN A 14 -20.84 -20.70 -17.63
N GLN A 15 -19.77 -20.52 -18.40
CA GLN A 15 -18.69 -21.52 -18.48
C GLN A 15 -17.80 -21.56 -17.23
N HIS A 16 -17.77 -20.49 -16.40
CA HIS A 16 -16.96 -20.43 -15.18
C HIS A 16 -17.74 -20.79 -13.89
N MET A 17 -19.04 -21.07 -13.98
CA MET A 17 -19.86 -21.49 -12.82
C MET A 17 -19.86 -23.00 -12.56
N LYS A 18 -18.83 -23.74 -12.95
CA LYS A 18 -18.54 -25.03 -12.29
C LYS A 18 -18.16 -24.72 -10.86
N LYS A 19 -18.97 -25.23 -9.88
CA LYS A 19 -18.77 -25.09 -8.44
C LYS A 19 -17.30 -25.30 -8.06
N THR A 20 -16.51 -24.23 -8.08
CA THR A 20 -15.19 -24.22 -7.43
C THR A 20 -15.47 -24.31 -5.93
N PRO A 21 -14.82 -25.23 -5.19
CA PRO A 21 -14.96 -25.27 -3.75
C PRO A 21 -14.69 -23.87 -3.20
N LYS A 22 -15.54 -23.40 -2.27
CA LYS A 22 -15.35 -22.10 -1.58
C LYS A 22 -13.97 -22.12 -0.93
N LYS A 23 -12.94 -21.64 -1.64
CA LYS A 23 -11.65 -21.33 -1.03
C LYS A 23 -11.91 -20.16 -0.11
N SER A 24 -11.87 -20.39 1.20
CA SER A 24 -11.94 -19.32 2.17
C SER A 24 -10.75 -18.40 1.96
N PHE A 25 -11.03 -17.11 1.76
CA PHE A 25 -10.01 -16.07 1.74
C PHE A 25 -10.07 -15.34 3.06
N HIS A 26 -8.92 -15.09 3.66
CA HIS A 26 -8.82 -14.15 4.76
C HIS A 26 -8.59 -12.75 4.18
N THR A 27 -9.44 -11.82 4.56
CA THR A 27 -9.37 -10.42 4.14
C THR A 27 -9.37 -9.51 5.35
N GLY A 28 -8.64 -8.41 5.27
CA GLY A 28 -8.58 -7.44 6.35
C GLY A 28 -8.06 -6.09 5.88
N THR A 29 -8.21 -5.11 6.74
CA THR A 29 -7.69 -3.77 6.54
C THR A 29 -6.83 -3.37 7.74
N VAL A 30 -5.75 -2.66 7.46
CA VAL A 30 -4.95 -1.97 8.48
C VAL A 30 -5.03 -0.48 8.18
N LYS A 31 -5.36 0.33 9.20
CA LYS A 31 -5.41 1.78 9.07
C LYS A 31 -4.80 2.41 10.30
N LYS A 32 -3.82 3.28 10.06
CA LYS A 32 -3.18 4.10 11.09
C LYS A 32 -3.19 5.56 10.68
N THR A 33 -3.41 6.43 11.64
CA THR A 33 -3.52 7.88 11.41
C THR A 33 -2.73 8.61 12.47
N ILE A 34 -1.95 9.61 12.04
CA ILE A 34 -1.14 10.44 12.93
C ILE A 34 -1.30 11.91 12.59
N THR A 35 -1.27 12.76 13.60
CA THR A 35 -1.16 14.21 13.40
C THR A 35 0.31 14.64 13.45
N ILE A 36 0.76 15.35 12.41
CA ILE A 36 2.13 15.87 12.29
C ILE A 36 2.08 17.40 12.30
N LYS A 37 2.83 18.02 13.20
CA LYS A 37 2.96 19.48 13.32
C LYS A 37 3.96 20.01 12.29
N ALA A 38 3.60 19.90 11.01
CA ALA A 38 4.37 20.42 9.89
C ALA A 38 3.43 20.85 8.75
N SER A 39 3.93 21.71 7.85
CA SER A 39 3.14 22.14 6.70
C SER A 39 2.87 20.97 5.74
N LYS A 40 1.72 21.00 5.06
CA LYS A 40 1.33 19.99 4.06
C LYS A 40 2.43 19.78 2.99
N ASN A 41 3.08 20.85 2.56
CA ASN A 41 4.16 20.78 1.58
C ASN A 41 5.40 20.05 2.12
N LYS A 42 5.79 20.28 3.39
CA LYS A 42 6.93 19.59 4.03
C LYS A 42 6.65 18.09 4.13
N VAL A 43 5.47 17.72 4.61
CA VAL A 43 5.07 16.31 4.75
C VAL A 43 4.95 15.64 3.39
N TRP A 44 4.24 16.28 2.43
CA TRP A 44 4.08 15.71 1.09
C TRP A 44 5.42 15.46 0.37
N ARG A 45 6.35 16.41 0.44
CA ARG A 45 7.68 16.24 -0.15
C ARG A 45 8.40 15.02 0.39
N LYS A 46 8.25 14.71 1.68
CA LYS A 46 8.87 13.55 2.33
C LYS A 46 8.22 12.25 1.87
N ILE A 47 6.88 12.13 1.98
CA ILE A 47 6.18 10.87 1.66
C ILE A 47 6.10 10.59 0.17
N SER A 48 6.05 11.62 -0.68
CA SER A 48 5.97 11.48 -2.14
C SER A 48 7.31 11.13 -2.80
N ASN A 49 8.41 11.17 -2.06
CA ASN A 49 9.66 10.54 -2.46
C ASN A 49 9.58 9.04 -2.20
N ILE A 50 9.01 8.30 -3.15
CA ILE A 50 8.69 6.88 -3.00
C ILE A 50 9.91 5.96 -2.84
N VAL A 51 11.14 6.45 -3.08
CA VAL A 51 12.38 5.70 -2.80
C VAL A 51 13.09 6.21 -1.55
N GLY A 52 12.55 7.20 -0.88
CA GLY A 52 13.08 7.72 0.38
C GLY A 52 12.63 6.95 1.63
N LEU A 53 12.10 5.72 1.50
CA LEU A 53 11.51 4.95 2.60
C LEU A 53 12.50 4.66 3.72
N ALA A 54 13.73 4.26 3.41
CA ALA A 54 14.78 3.95 4.40
C ALA A 54 15.06 5.11 5.38
N THR A 55 14.56 6.30 5.09
CA THR A 55 14.75 7.46 5.97
C THR A 55 13.66 7.61 7.03
N TRP A 56 12.58 6.82 6.97
CA TRP A 56 11.46 6.95 7.92
C TRP A 56 10.64 5.66 8.15
N VAL A 57 10.61 4.73 7.18
CA VAL A 57 9.96 3.42 7.36
C VAL A 57 10.93 2.51 8.12
N VAL A 58 10.45 1.88 9.18
CA VAL A 58 11.25 0.97 10.00
C VAL A 58 11.69 -0.25 9.18
N ASP A 59 12.84 -0.80 9.52
CA ASP A 59 13.42 -2.01 8.93
C ASP A 59 13.69 -1.96 7.43
N VAL A 60 13.50 -0.80 6.78
CA VAL A 60 13.85 -0.61 5.37
C VAL A 60 15.31 -0.21 5.24
N LYS A 61 16.10 -1.12 4.67
CA LYS A 61 17.52 -0.92 4.37
C LYS A 61 17.75 -0.04 3.15
N LYS A 62 16.99 -0.29 2.07
CA LYS A 62 17.20 0.35 0.77
C LYS A 62 15.92 0.34 -0.06
N THR A 63 15.74 1.40 -0.86
CA THR A 63 14.68 1.43 -1.89
C THR A 63 15.26 1.99 -3.18
N VAL A 64 14.94 1.36 -4.31
CA VAL A 64 15.40 1.79 -5.65
C VAL A 64 14.21 1.82 -6.62
N TYR A 65 14.33 2.63 -7.68
CA TYR A 65 13.38 2.59 -8.79
C TYR A 65 13.65 1.40 -9.70
N LEU A 66 12.58 0.69 -10.10
CA LEU A 66 12.59 -0.29 -11.18
C LEU A 66 12.07 0.30 -12.50
N SER A 67 11.34 1.41 -12.46
CA SER A 67 10.82 2.11 -13.64
C SER A 67 11.66 3.32 -14.00
N THR A 68 11.60 3.75 -15.27
CA THR A 68 12.11 5.05 -15.71
C THR A 68 11.29 6.19 -15.15
N LYS A 69 9.98 5.97 -14.96
CA LYS A 69 9.09 6.93 -14.31
C LYS A 69 9.38 7.00 -12.82
N ARG A 70 9.62 8.21 -12.32
CA ARG A 70 10.06 8.46 -10.95
C ARG A 70 8.94 8.95 -10.02
N LYS A 71 7.77 9.33 -10.57
CA LYS A 71 6.67 9.91 -9.80
C LYS A 71 5.32 9.65 -10.47
N GLY A 72 4.28 9.50 -9.65
CA GLY A 72 2.92 9.31 -10.13
C GLY A 72 2.62 7.87 -10.58
N VAL A 73 1.45 7.67 -11.19
CA VAL A 73 1.01 6.35 -11.65
C VAL A 73 2.01 5.76 -12.64
N GLY A 74 2.37 4.48 -12.43
CA GLY A 74 3.37 3.76 -13.22
C GLY A 74 4.81 3.90 -12.70
N ALA A 75 5.06 4.65 -11.61
CA ALA A 75 6.32 4.56 -10.91
C ALA A 75 6.38 3.23 -10.14
N VAL A 76 7.51 2.52 -10.26
CA VAL A 76 7.75 1.21 -9.62
C VAL A 76 8.99 1.30 -8.75
N ARG A 77 8.91 0.72 -7.55
CA ARG A 77 10.02 0.64 -6.59
C ARG A 77 10.26 -0.78 -6.11
N LEU A 78 11.52 -1.09 -5.81
CA LEU A 78 11.93 -2.28 -5.07
C LEU A 78 12.40 -1.84 -3.69
N ILE A 79 11.79 -2.39 -2.66
CA ILE A 79 12.13 -2.18 -1.26
C ILE A 79 12.95 -3.39 -0.82
N THR A 80 14.10 -3.16 -0.19
CA THR A 80 14.90 -4.19 0.47
C THR A 80 14.88 -3.90 1.96
N PHE A 81 14.49 -4.89 2.76
CA PHE A 81 14.45 -4.82 4.23
C PHE A 81 15.78 -5.26 4.84
N GLU A 82 15.98 -4.99 6.14
CA GLU A 82 17.21 -5.36 6.85
C GLU A 82 17.44 -6.87 6.92
N ASP A 83 16.36 -7.66 6.95
CA ASP A 83 16.39 -9.13 6.89
C ASP A 83 16.66 -9.71 5.48
N GLY A 84 16.84 -8.84 4.48
CA GLY A 84 17.07 -9.21 3.08
C GLY A 84 15.81 -9.44 2.25
N ASN A 85 14.64 -9.47 2.84
CA ASN A 85 13.37 -9.57 2.11
C ASN A 85 13.20 -8.40 1.16
N LYS A 86 12.53 -8.65 0.02
CA LYS A 86 12.29 -7.65 -1.02
C LYS A 86 10.83 -7.59 -1.37
N ILE A 87 10.31 -6.38 -1.57
CA ILE A 87 8.94 -6.13 -2.01
C ILE A 87 8.99 -5.23 -3.24
N GLU A 88 8.30 -5.64 -4.32
CA GLU A 88 8.06 -4.80 -5.48
C GLU A 88 6.72 -4.10 -5.34
N GLU A 89 6.70 -2.77 -5.54
CA GLU A 89 5.49 -1.98 -5.44
C GLU A 89 5.30 -1.03 -6.63
N HIS A 90 4.06 -0.96 -7.11
CA HIS A 90 3.64 -0.13 -8.23
C HIS A 90 2.66 0.95 -7.78
N VAL A 91 2.92 2.19 -8.12
CA VAL A 91 1.99 3.29 -7.89
C VAL A 91 0.86 3.21 -8.91
N VAL A 92 -0.38 3.06 -8.43
CA VAL A 92 -1.58 2.86 -9.26
C VAL A 92 -2.56 4.04 -9.21
N ALA A 93 -2.45 4.92 -8.21
CA ALA A 93 -3.19 6.19 -8.17
C ALA A 93 -2.35 7.29 -7.54
N TRP A 94 -2.56 8.53 -7.97
CA TRP A 94 -1.80 9.67 -7.49
C TRP A 94 -2.59 10.96 -7.62
N LYS A 95 -2.79 11.65 -6.50
CA LYS A 95 -3.28 13.02 -6.47
C LYS A 95 -2.31 13.89 -5.70
N ASN A 96 -1.69 14.83 -6.40
CA ASN A 96 -0.60 15.65 -5.85
C ASN A 96 -1.04 16.38 -4.56
N LYS A 97 -0.23 16.23 -3.51
CA LYS A 97 -0.47 16.79 -2.17
C LYS A 97 -1.74 16.30 -1.46
N GLU A 98 -2.31 15.18 -1.92
CA GLU A 98 -3.48 14.58 -1.27
C GLU A 98 -3.23 13.12 -0.92
N TYR A 99 -2.90 12.28 -1.91
CA TYR A 99 -2.64 10.86 -1.68
C TYR A 99 -1.88 10.21 -2.83
N PHE A 100 -1.34 9.05 -2.54
CA PHE A 100 -0.97 8.07 -3.55
C PHE A 100 -1.32 6.67 -3.07
N THR A 101 -1.69 5.81 -4.04
CA THR A 101 -2.03 4.42 -3.83
C THR A 101 -1.05 3.54 -4.57
N TYR A 102 -0.66 2.45 -3.96
CA TYR A 102 0.25 1.47 -4.55
C TYR A 102 -0.19 0.04 -4.22
N ILE A 103 0.22 -0.90 -5.06
CA ILE A 103 0.03 -2.33 -4.88
C ILE A 103 1.39 -2.99 -4.73
N ALA A 104 1.47 -4.06 -3.93
CA ALA A 104 2.61 -4.96 -3.96
C ALA A 104 2.32 -6.08 -4.95
N THR A 105 3.23 -6.28 -5.90
CA THR A 105 3.14 -7.32 -6.93
C THR A 105 3.94 -8.56 -6.56
N GLU A 106 5.01 -8.36 -5.77
CA GLU A 106 5.89 -9.45 -5.32
C GLU A 106 6.37 -9.21 -3.88
N GLY A 107 6.82 -10.28 -3.22
CA GLY A 107 7.53 -10.26 -1.95
C GLY A 107 6.65 -10.37 -0.70
N LEU A 108 5.33 -10.18 -0.79
CA LEU A 108 4.42 -10.40 0.33
C LEU A 108 3.76 -11.78 0.28
N PRO A 109 3.55 -12.45 1.42
CA PRO A 109 2.85 -13.74 1.50
C PRO A 109 1.33 -13.57 1.34
N LEU A 110 0.92 -12.63 0.48
CA LEU A 110 -0.46 -12.23 0.24
C LEU A 110 -0.87 -12.52 -1.20
N ARG A 111 -2.15 -12.73 -1.40
CA ARG A 111 -2.75 -12.78 -2.74
C ARG A 111 -2.92 -11.38 -3.33
N ALA A 112 -3.27 -10.43 -2.47
CA ALA A 112 -3.44 -9.04 -2.85
C ALA A 112 -3.07 -8.13 -1.68
N TYR A 113 -2.45 -7.02 -2.03
CA TYR A 113 -2.13 -5.91 -1.15
C TYR A 113 -2.28 -4.62 -1.92
N VAL A 114 -3.07 -3.72 -1.40
CA VAL A 114 -3.18 -2.34 -1.88
C VAL A 114 -3.11 -1.39 -0.69
N ALA A 115 -2.31 -0.36 -0.79
CA ALA A 115 -2.17 0.63 0.27
C ALA A 115 -2.28 2.05 -0.26
N THR A 116 -2.80 2.93 0.58
CA THR A 116 -2.90 4.37 0.30
C THR A 116 -2.29 5.15 1.46
N ILE A 117 -1.42 6.08 1.13
CA ILE A 117 -0.97 7.12 2.04
C ILE A 117 -1.66 8.42 1.62
N SER A 118 -2.44 9.00 2.53
CA SER A 118 -3.21 10.22 2.31
C SER A 118 -2.92 11.28 3.36
N ILE A 119 -3.04 12.55 2.96
CA ILE A 119 -2.74 13.70 3.81
C ILE A 119 -3.89 14.70 3.77
N LYS A 120 -4.38 15.08 4.95
CA LYS A 120 -5.43 16.09 5.14
C LYS A 120 -4.89 17.26 5.97
N THR A 121 -5.16 18.48 5.51
CA THR A 121 -4.79 19.68 6.26
C THR A 121 -5.67 19.82 7.49
N LYS A 122 -5.08 20.01 8.66
CA LYS A 122 -5.78 20.39 9.91
C LYS A 122 -5.63 21.88 10.19
N SER A 123 -4.44 22.43 9.91
CA SER A 123 -4.14 23.86 10.02
C SER A 123 -2.99 24.24 9.07
N LYS A 124 -2.58 25.52 9.05
CA LYS A 124 -1.40 25.97 8.27
C LYS A 124 -0.11 25.21 8.65
N LYS A 125 0.00 24.77 9.91
CA LYS A 125 1.19 24.13 10.47
C LYS A 125 0.94 22.68 10.93
N SER A 126 -0.18 22.05 10.53
CA SER A 126 -0.52 20.71 10.98
C SER A 126 -1.32 19.96 9.93
N VAL A 127 -1.00 18.69 9.79
CA VAL A 127 -1.70 17.75 8.91
C VAL A 127 -2.08 16.46 9.65
N GLU A 128 -3.08 15.81 9.15
CA GLU A 128 -3.41 14.43 9.46
C GLU A 128 -2.91 13.55 8.32
N LEU A 129 -2.08 12.57 8.64
CA LEU A 129 -1.55 11.58 7.70
C LEU A 129 -2.15 10.23 8.03
N THR A 130 -2.72 9.58 7.02
CA THR A 130 -3.29 8.24 7.15
C THR A 130 -2.55 7.27 6.23
N TRP A 131 -2.13 6.13 6.78
CA TRP A 131 -1.65 4.98 6.03
C TRP A 131 -2.66 3.85 6.18
N GLN A 132 -3.26 3.43 5.09
CA GLN A 132 -4.31 2.41 5.06
C GLN A 132 -3.99 1.37 4.01
N SER A 133 -4.23 0.09 4.33
CA SER A 133 -4.10 -1.00 3.37
C SER A 133 -5.26 -1.98 3.45
N TYR A 134 -5.54 -2.62 2.33
CA TYR A 134 -6.34 -3.83 2.19
C TYR A 134 -5.40 -5.01 1.95
N LEU A 135 -5.65 -6.10 2.64
CA LEU A 135 -4.86 -7.32 2.58
C LEU A 135 -5.78 -8.53 2.29
N ASN A 136 -5.27 -9.44 1.46
CA ASN A 136 -5.98 -10.69 1.17
C ASN A 136 -4.98 -11.85 1.14
N SER A 137 -5.26 -12.92 1.86
CA SER A 137 -4.43 -14.14 1.87
C SER A 137 -5.24 -15.38 1.52
N LYS A 138 -4.61 -16.31 0.81
CA LYS A 138 -5.09 -17.66 0.51
C LYS A 138 -4.32 -18.73 1.28
N LYS A 139 -3.09 -18.43 1.69
CA LYS A 139 -2.13 -19.41 2.21
C LYS A 139 -2.05 -19.42 3.73
N MET A 140 -2.38 -18.30 4.38
CA MET A 140 -2.38 -18.18 5.83
C MET A 140 -3.60 -18.86 6.42
N THR A 141 -3.45 -19.49 7.58
CA THR A 141 -4.57 -19.81 8.46
C THR A 141 -5.17 -18.50 9.00
N GLU A 142 -6.39 -18.57 9.55
CA GLU A 142 -7.03 -17.41 10.18
C GLU A 142 -6.16 -16.79 11.27
N LYS A 143 -5.62 -17.63 12.16
CA LYS A 143 -4.71 -17.19 13.23
C LYS A 143 -3.48 -16.46 12.68
N GLN A 144 -2.79 -17.06 11.71
CA GLN A 144 -1.62 -16.43 11.07
C GLN A 144 -1.98 -15.11 10.39
N PHE A 145 -3.16 -15.03 9.78
CA PHE A 145 -3.60 -13.80 9.12
C PHE A 145 -3.91 -12.69 10.14
N LEU A 146 -4.55 -13.01 11.26
CA LEU A 146 -4.79 -12.06 12.36
C LEU A 146 -3.47 -11.55 12.96
N GLU A 147 -2.52 -12.46 13.23
CA GLU A 147 -1.18 -12.10 13.70
C GLU A 147 -0.45 -11.17 12.70
N PHE A 148 -0.61 -11.45 11.40
CA PHE A 148 -0.03 -10.60 10.34
C PHE A 148 -0.68 -9.22 10.29
N LEU A 149 -1.99 -9.08 10.51
CA LEU A 149 -2.65 -7.78 10.61
C LEU A 149 -2.14 -6.97 11.81
N VAL A 150 -1.93 -7.61 12.96
CA VAL A 150 -1.36 -6.98 14.16
C VAL A 150 0.06 -6.48 13.86
N PHE A 151 0.89 -7.33 13.26
CA PHE A 151 2.25 -6.97 12.84
C PHE A 151 2.26 -5.75 11.89
N MET A 152 1.41 -5.76 10.86
CA MET A 152 1.29 -4.66 9.91
C MET A 152 0.82 -3.36 10.59
N GLY A 153 -0.06 -3.48 11.59
CA GLY A 153 -0.48 -2.34 12.40
C GLY A 153 0.67 -1.70 13.18
N ALA A 154 1.47 -2.50 13.86
CA ALA A 154 2.64 -2.07 14.61
C ALA A 154 3.73 -1.47 13.68
N PHE A 155 3.96 -2.08 12.53
CA PHE A 155 4.88 -1.60 11.50
C PHE A 155 4.48 -0.20 11.00
N TYR A 156 3.18 0.04 10.73
CA TYR A 156 2.70 1.36 10.32
C TYR A 156 2.83 2.39 11.44
N ASP A 157 2.45 2.04 12.67
CA ASP A 157 2.56 2.94 13.83
C ASP A 157 4.00 3.40 14.04
N SER A 158 4.96 2.46 14.11
CA SER A 158 6.37 2.76 14.32
C SER A 158 6.95 3.62 13.18
N SER A 159 6.58 3.32 11.94
CA SER A 159 7.05 4.11 10.79
C SER A 159 6.47 5.53 10.77
N LEU A 160 5.20 5.68 11.12
CA LEU A 160 4.54 7.00 11.19
C LEU A 160 5.08 7.85 12.33
N GLU A 161 5.39 7.25 13.50
CA GLU A 161 6.05 7.96 14.61
C GLU A 161 7.45 8.41 14.23
N ASN A 162 8.24 7.57 13.55
CA ASN A 162 9.54 7.96 12.99
C ASN A 162 9.41 9.17 12.06
N LEU A 163 8.44 9.10 11.13
CA LEU A 163 8.19 10.19 10.18
C LEU A 163 7.84 11.50 10.92
N LYS A 164 6.99 11.43 11.95
CA LYS A 164 6.62 12.56 12.77
C LYS A 164 7.82 13.18 13.46
N VAL A 165 8.64 12.38 14.14
CA VAL A 165 9.87 12.85 14.81
C VAL A 165 10.79 13.59 13.83
N ILE A 166 10.95 13.08 12.61
CA ILE A 166 11.79 13.70 11.56
C ILE A 166 11.20 15.03 11.08
N LEU A 167 9.88 15.13 10.97
CA LEU A 167 9.23 16.30 10.38
C LEU A 167 8.90 17.41 11.39
N GLU A 168 8.85 17.11 12.67
CA GLU A 168 8.57 18.08 13.73
C GLU A 168 9.87 18.72 14.31
N LYS A 169 11.04 18.23 13.91
CA LYS A 169 12.33 18.92 14.09
C LYS A 169 12.40 20.07 13.09
#